data_3b059aea54e8dc44bd1f4bac4297bc72
#
_entry.id   3b059aea54e8dc44bd1f4bac4297bc72
#
_cell.length_a   1.000
_cell.length_b   1.000
_cell.length_c   1.000
_cell.angle_alpha   90.00
_cell.angle_beta   90.00
_cell.angle_gamma   90.00
#
_symmetry.space_group_name_H-M   'P 1'
#
loop_
_entity.id
_entity.type
_entity.pdbx_description
1 polymer ?
#
loop_
_entity_poly.entity_id
_entity_poly.type
_entity_poly.pdbx_seq_one_letter_code
_entity_poly.pdbx_strand_id
1 'polypeptide(L)'
;MKKSKWLALAGVALLSVGALAACSSKSSTSGTTYGYVYNSDPESLDYITSNTGPTKTAVTNGVDGLMEADKYGNLVPSVAEDWSVSQDGLTYTYKIRKGVKWYTSDGEEYADVTAKDFVTGLKHAADAKAGALYLVQDSIAGLSDYLSGANKDFSNVGVKAIDDHTLQYTLKKPEPYWNSKTTYGLLFPVNEDFLKNKGKDFGKSTDPTSILYNGPFLLKSLTAKSSIELTKNENYWDKKNVHFDAIKLSYYDGSDQEAQERSFSDGALSIARVFPMSSNYASVEKKYKDNIYYTAPGASTAAIGVNIDRQSYKFSAKKTDAEKTSTKKALLNKDFRQSINFAIDRTAYQSQMNGKDGAALALRNLFVPSDFVSAGDKTFGDLVTDKMSTYGDEWSGVNFADGQDGLY
;
A
#
# COMPACT_ATOMS: atom_id res chain seq x y z
N MET A 1 30.28 -65.86 -17.14
CA MET A 1 30.04 -64.42 -17.45
C MET A 1 28.61 -63.95 -17.19
N LYS A 2 27.90 -64.42 -16.16
CA LYS A 2 26.51 -63.98 -15.81
C LYS A 2 26.33 -63.35 -14.41
N LYS A 3 27.40 -63.28 -13.60
CA LYS A 3 27.34 -62.75 -12.24
C LYS A 3 27.73 -61.24 -12.08
N SER A 4 28.33 -60.66 -13.11
CA SER A 4 28.76 -59.22 -13.02
C SER A 4 27.68 -58.20 -13.40
N LYS A 5 26.61 -58.62 -14.10
CA LYS A 5 25.52 -57.71 -14.51
C LYS A 5 24.51 -57.38 -13.39
N TRP A 6 24.42 -58.25 -12.38
CA TRP A 6 23.51 -58.04 -11.25
C TRP A 6 24.05 -57.05 -10.18
N LEU A 7 25.38 -56.97 -10.04
CA LEU A 7 26.01 -56.04 -9.13
C LEU A 7 25.98 -54.61 -9.65
N ALA A 8 25.94 -54.39 -10.97
CA ALA A 8 25.81 -53.05 -11.56
C ALA A 8 24.39 -52.49 -11.45
N LEU A 9 23.34 -53.34 -11.48
CA LEU A 9 21.96 -52.91 -11.28
C LEU A 9 21.66 -52.56 -9.80
N ALA A 10 22.25 -53.26 -8.84
CA ALA A 10 22.09 -52.96 -7.42
C ALA A 10 22.77 -51.65 -7.03
N GLY A 11 23.90 -51.30 -7.66
CA GLY A 11 24.60 -50.01 -7.41
C GLY A 11 23.86 -48.78 -7.91
N VAL A 12 23.16 -48.92 -9.06
CA VAL A 12 22.35 -47.81 -9.61
C VAL A 12 21.06 -47.58 -8.80
N ALA A 13 20.45 -48.64 -8.28
CA ALA A 13 19.26 -48.54 -7.43
C ALA A 13 19.56 -47.88 -6.05
N LEU A 14 20.76 -48.13 -5.50
CA LEU A 14 21.19 -47.48 -4.24
C LEU A 14 21.56 -46.01 -4.40
N LEU A 15 22.07 -45.60 -5.56
CA LEU A 15 22.37 -44.20 -5.86
C LEU A 15 21.10 -43.39 -6.14
N SER A 16 20.06 -43.99 -6.69
CA SER A 16 18.78 -43.32 -6.96
C SER A 16 17.95 -43.09 -5.68
N VAL A 17 18.08 -43.93 -4.65
CA VAL A 17 17.43 -43.74 -3.36
C VAL A 17 18.14 -42.65 -2.53
N GLY A 18 19.47 -42.54 -2.68
CA GLY A 18 20.23 -41.44 -2.02
C GLY A 18 19.93 -40.04 -2.59
N ALA A 19 19.61 -39.95 -3.88
CA ALA A 19 19.28 -38.69 -4.52
C ALA A 19 17.86 -38.19 -4.18
N LEU A 20 16.91 -39.08 -3.88
CA LEU A 20 15.57 -38.74 -3.44
C LEU A 20 15.50 -38.33 -1.94
N ALA A 21 16.43 -38.84 -1.13
CA ALA A 21 16.53 -38.42 0.27
C ALA A 21 17.18 -37.02 0.46
N ALA A 22 17.95 -36.57 -0.53
CA ALA A 22 18.57 -35.22 -0.47
C ALA A 22 17.58 -34.10 -0.80
N CYS A 23 16.41 -34.37 -1.39
CA CYS A 23 15.37 -33.38 -1.67
C CYS A 23 14.34 -33.23 -0.52
N SER A 24 14.44 -33.99 0.57
CA SER A 24 13.55 -33.90 1.73
C SER A 24 14.24 -33.36 2.98
N SER A 25 15.41 -32.73 2.86
CA SER A 25 15.89 -31.88 3.91
C SER A 25 14.96 -30.67 3.96
N LYS A 26 13.93 -30.72 4.82
CA LYS A 26 13.38 -29.52 5.40
C LYS A 26 14.59 -28.75 5.93
N SER A 27 15.01 -27.73 5.23
CA SER A 27 15.85 -26.71 5.77
C SER A 27 15.04 -26.13 6.92
N SER A 28 15.25 -26.63 8.12
CA SER A 28 14.82 -26.01 9.34
C SER A 28 15.69 -24.77 9.52
N THR A 29 15.43 -23.73 8.77
CA THR A 29 15.67 -22.38 9.25
C THR A 29 14.71 -22.23 10.43
N SER A 30 15.26 -22.27 11.63
CA SER A 30 14.52 -22.13 12.91
C SER A 30 13.96 -20.72 13.10
N GLY A 31 13.58 -20.04 12.06
CA GLY A 31 13.05 -18.69 12.06
C GLY A 31 11.58 -18.62 11.65
N THR A 32 10.87 -17.64 12.17
CA THR A 32 9.48 -17.37 11.80
C THR A 32 9.43 -16.57 10.51
N THR A 33 8.81 -17.15 9.45
CA THR A 33 8.64 -16.48 8.15
C THR A 33 7.19 -16.07 7.96
N TYR A 34 6.94 -14.78 7.65
CA TYR A 34 5.64 -14.33 7.18
C TYR A 34 5.54 -14.54 5.67
N GLY A 35 4.64 -15.41 5.24
CA GLY A 35 4.36 -15.72 3.84
C GLY A 35 3.11 -15.01 3.34
N TYR A 36 3.20 -14.32 2.20
CA TYR A 36 2.06 -13.71 1.52
C TYR A 36 2.25 -13.72 0.00
N VAL A 37 1.35 -13.08 -0.74
CA VAL A 37 1.41 -12.97 -2.20
C VAL A 37 1.59 -11.53 -2.66
N TYR A 38 2.20 -11.37 -3.84
CA TYR A 38 2.20 -10.13 -4.60
C TYR A 38 1.83 -10.41 -6.07
N ASN A 39 1.31 -9.43 -6.79
CA ASN A 39 0.72 -9.63 -8.11
C ASN A 39 1.37 -8.84 -9.25
N SER A 40 2.31 -7.98 -8.95
CA SER A 40 3.03 -7.19 -9.94
C SER A 40 4.41 -6.83 -9.43
N ASP A 41 5.42 -7.03 -10.28
CA ASP A 41 6.79 -6.63 -9.94
C ASP A 41 6.92 -5.11 -9.82
N PRO A 42 7.75 -4.58 -8.92
CA PRO A 42 8.03 -3.16 -8.84
C PRO A 42 8.80 -2.68 -10.08
N GLU A 43 8.38 -1.55 -10.63
CA GLU A 43 9.09 -0.89 -11.73
C GLU A 43 10.36 -0.19 -11.23
N SER A 44 10.36 0.19 -9.96
CA SER A 44 11.47 0.87 -9.28
C SER A 44 11.44 0.56 -7.79
N LEU A 45 12.61 0.58 -7.13
CA LEU A 45 12.75 0.61 -5.67
C LEU A 45 12.91 2.06 -5.14
N ASP A 46 12.95 3.06 -6.02
CA ASP A 46 12.93 4.46 -5.61
C ASP A 46 11.55 4.82 -5.03
N TYR A 47 11.41 4.64 -3.74
CA TYR A 47 10.19 4.87 -2.97
C TYR A 47 9.79 6.35 -2.85
N ILE A 48 10.70 7.25 -3.23
CA ILE A 48 10.43 8.69 -3.27
C ILE A 48 9.67 9.06 -4.54
N THR A 49 10.12 8.56 -5.69
CA THR A 49 9.56 8.95 -7.00
C THR A 49 8.46 8.01 -7.46
N SER A 50 8.50 6.74 -7.07
CA SER A 50 7.50 5.75 -7.42
C SER A 50 6.43 5.63 -6.33
N ASN A 51 5.19 6.00 -6.67
CA ASN A 51 4.02 5.88 -5.78
C ASN A 51 3.16 4.65 -6.11
N THR A 52 3.71 3.66 -6.80
CA THR A 52 2.96 2.47 -7.22
C THR A 52 2.86 1.44 -6.09
N GLY A 53 1.76 0.65 -6.10
CA GLY A 53 1.57 -0.44 -5.12
C GLY A 53 2.72 -1.44 -5.10
N PRO A 54 3.23 -1.92 -6.26
CA PRO A 54 4.35 -2.85 -6.29
C PRO A 54 5.63 -2.33 -5.63
N THR A 55 6.00 -1.07 -5.87
CA THR A 55 7.16 -0.46 -5.18
C THR A 55 6.96 -0.43 -3.67
N LYS A 56 5.77 0.00 -3.22
CA LYS A 56 5.44 0.00 -1.78
C LYS A 56 5.54 -1.41 -1.19
N THR A 57 5.00 -2.41 -1.87
CA THR A 57 5.06 -3.81 -1.43
C THR A 57 6.51 -4.28 -1.20
N ALA A 58 7.46 -3.86 -2.05
CA ALA A 58 8.86 -4.27 -1.94
C ALA A 58 9.62 -3.51 -0.82
N VAL A 59 9.30 -2.25 -0.56
CA VAL A 59 10.15 -1.38 0.29
C VAL A 59 9.54 -0.94 1.62
N THR A 60 8.21 -1.04 1.82
CA THR A 60 7.52 -0.50 3.01
C THR A 60 8.08 -1.02 4.33
N ASN A 61 8.53 -2.27 4.38
CA ASN A 61 9.12 -2.85 5.58
C ASN A 61 10.64 -2.61 5.68
N GLY A 62 11.23 -1.94 4.71
CA GLY A 62 12.68 -1.69 4.64
C GLY A 62 13.07 -0.24 4.93
N VAL A 63 12.12 0.70 4.81
CA VAL A 63 12.40 2.14 4.99
C VAL A 63 11.30 2.77 5.84
N ASP A 64 11.69 3.37 6.94
CA ASP A 64 10.81 4.10 7.86
C ASP A 64 10.80 5.61 7.57
N GLY A 65 9.63 6.21 7.77
CA GLY A 65 9.40 7.66 7.74
C GLY A 65 9.37 8.29 9.12
N LEU A 66 8.90 9.53 9.21
CA LEU A 66 8.76 10.25 10.48
C LEU A 66 7.74 9.59 11.41
N MET A 67 6.61 9.19 10.84
CA MET A 67 5.48 8.60 11.52
C MET A 67 5.11 7.28 10.83
N GLU A 68 4.45 6.40 11.57
CA GLU A 68 3.85 5.17 11.04
C GLU A 68 2.42 5.01 11.56
N ALA A 69 1.70 4.02 11.05
CA ALA A 69 0.38 3.66 11.57
C ALA A 69 0.47 2.39 12.41
N ASP A 70 -0.16 2.39 13.59
CA ASP A 70 -0.34 1.18 14.38
C ASP A 70 -1.37 0.22 13.73
N LYS A 71 -1.60 -0.93 14.34
CA LYS A 71 -2.57 -1.94 13.85
C LYS A 71 -4.03 -1.46 13.79
N TYR A 72 -4.32 -0.32 14.41
CA TYR A 72 -5.66 0.31 14.40
C TYR A 72 -5.73 1.50 13.43
N GLY A 73 -4.62 1.86 12.78
CA GLY A 73 -4.54 2.99 11.89
C GLY A 73 -4.23 4.33 12.59
N ASN A 74 -3.95 4.33 13.89
CA ASN A 74 -3.53 5.53 14.59
C ASN A 74 -2.10 5.88 14.22
N LEU A 75 -1.83 7.17 14.06
CA LEU A 75 -0.46 7.65 13.82
C LEU A 75 0.36 7.57 15.10
N VAL A 76 1.50 6.94 15.01
CA VAL A 76 2.48 6.79 16.09
C VAL A 76 3.86 7.26 15.64
N PRO A 77 4.73 7.69 16.59
CA PRO A 77 6.12 8.03 16.31
C PRO A 77 6.90 6.85 15.71
N SER A 78 7.72 7.14 14.68
CA SER A 78 8.68 6.19 14.09
C SER A 78 10.09 6.79 14.16
N VAL A 79 10.69 7.23 13.05
CA VAL A 79 11.99 7.92 13.06
C VAL A 79 11.93 9.23 13.84
N ALA A 80 10.81 9.95 13.81
CA ALA A 80 10.57 11.02 14.75
C ALA A 80 10.13 10.44 16.10
N GLU A 81 10.86 10.75 17.19
CA GLU A 81 10.47 10.34 18.54
C GLU A 81 9.41 11.25 19.16
N ASP A 82 9.33 12.50 18.68
CA ASP A 82 8.38 13.53 19.16
C ASP A 82 8.20 14.62 18.10
N TRP A 83 7.14 15.39 18.22
CA TRP A 83 6.90 16.56 17.37
C TRP A 83 6.11 17.65 18.10
N SER A 84 6.21 18.87 17.59
CA SER A 84 5.42 20.02 18.03
C SER A 84 4.89 20.80 16.84
N VAL A 85 3.81 21.54 17.08
CA VAL A 85 3.17 22.40 16.09
C VAL A 85 3.11 23.81 16.66
N SER A 86 3.47 24.82 15.85
CA SER A 86 3.38 26.23 16.24
C SER A 86 1.93 26.63 16.49
N GLN A 87 1.72 27.70 17.26
CA GLN A 87 0.38 28.18 17.64
C GLN A 87 -0.50 28.52 16.42
N ASP A 88 0.10 29.00 15.34
CA ASP A 88 -0.59 29.30 14.07
C ASP A 88 -0.86 28.06 13.20
N GLY A 89 -0.39 26.88 13.63
CA GLY A 89 -0.57 25.63 12.90
C GLY A 89 0.27 25.50 11.63
N LEU A 90 1.24 26.41 11.40
CA LEU A 90 2.00 26.44 10.14
C LEU A 90 3.32 25.70 10.22
N THR A 91 3.94 25.61 11.40
CA THR A 91 5.28 25.03 11.55
C THR A 91 5.21 23.75 12.37
N TYR A 92 5.64 22.66 11.75
CA TYR A 92 5.78 21.34 12.37
C TYR A 92 7.26 21.09 12.61
N THR A 93 7.65 20.84 13.85
CA THR A 93 9.02 20.54 14.25
C THR A 93 9.09 19.12 14.79
N TYR A 94 9.90 18.27 14.16
CA TYR A 94 10.09 16.87 14.51
C TYR A 94 11.45 16.67 15.15
N LYS A 95 11.48 15.87 16.22
CA LYS A 95 12.70 15.43 16.87
C LYS A 95 13.09 14.06 16.32
N ILE A 96 14.15 14.00 15.55
CA ILE A 96 14.69 12.77 14.96
C ILE A 96 15.37 11.94 16.03
N ARG A 97 14.97 10.67 16.13
CA ARG A 97 15.49 9.70 17.09
C ARG A 97 16.98 9.47 16.89
N LYS A 98 17.76 9.53 17.96
CA LYS A 98 19.17 9.18 17.95
C LYS A 98 19.37 7.68 17.80
N GLY A 99 20.41 7.29 17.07
CA GLY A 99 20.78 5.88 16.88
C GLY A 99 19.98 5.16 15.79
N VAL A 100 19.08 5.84 15.07
CA VAL A 100 18.52 5.29 13.83
C VAL A 100 19.59 5.39 12.75
N LYS A 101 19.85 4.28 12.06
CA LYS A 101 20.95 4.19 11.09
C LYS A 101 20.48 3.67 9.74
N TRP A 102 21.22 4.04 8.73
CA TRP A 102 21.16 3.45 7.40
C TRP A 102 21.98 2.17 7.33
N TYR A 103 21.40 1.17 6.65
CA TYR A 103 22.05 -0.13 6.41
C TYR A 103 22.02 -0.47 4.92
N THR A 104 23.04 -1.21 4.48
CA THR A 104 23.03 -1.87 3.17
C THR A 104 22.06 -3.06 3.17
N SER A 105 21.78 -3.63 2.00
CA SER A 105 20.99 -4.86 1.87
C SER A 105 21.60 -6.08 2.60
N ASP A 106 22.88 -6.04 2.89
CA ASP A 106 23.58 -7.09 3.65
C ASP A 106 23.64 -6.82 5.16
N GLY A 107 23.07 -5.69 5.61
CA GLY A 107 22.96 -5.33 7.03
C GLY A 107 24.20 -4.59 7.57
N GLU A 108 25.10 -4.17 6.71
CA GLU A 108 26.25 -3.33 7.10
C GLU A 108 25.78 -1.90 7.40
N GLU A 109 26.24 -1.33 8.49
CA GLU A 109 25.98 0.06 8.86
C GLU A 109 26.62 1.00 7.84
N TYR A 110 25.85 1.97 7.34
CA TYR A 110 26.31 2.94 6.37
C TYR A 110 26.49 4.35 6.96
N ALA A 111 25.48 4.88 7.64
CA ALA A 111 25.48 6.22 8.24
C ALA A 111 24.35 6.35 9.29
N ASP A 112 24.36 7.43 10.08
CA ASP A 112 23.20 7.82 10.88
C ASP A 112 22.10 8.40 9.99
N VAL A 113 20.84 8.18 10.37
CA VAL A 113 19.68 8.89 9.79
C VAL A 113 19.55 10.23 10.46
N THR A 114 19.53 11.29 9.66
CA THR A 114 19.48 12.69 10.14
C THR A 114 18.30 13.46 9.55
N ALA A 115 18.02 14.62 10.11
CA ALA A 115 17.03 15.55 9.57
C ALA A 115 17.35 15.97 8.12
N LYS A 116 18.64 16.01 7.74
CA LYS A 116 19.07 16.34 6.39
C LYS A 116 18.59 15.31 5.36
N ASP A 117 18.46 14.05 5.73
CA ASP A 117 18.02 12.99 4.83
C ASP A 117 16.59 13.21 4.37
N PHE A 118 15.71 13.78 5.22
CA PHE A 118 14.35 14.15 4.86
C PHE A 118 14.30 15.34 3.90
N VAL A 119 15.21 16.33 4.07
CA VAL A 119 15.37 17.43 3.12
C VAL A 119 15.82 16.89 1.77
N THR A 120 16.78 15.98 1.76
CA THR A 120 17.28 15.31 0.56
C THR A 120 16.17 14.53 -0.15
N GLY A 121 15.37 13.76 0.59
CA GLY A 121 14.25 13.00 0.03
C GLY A 121 13.25 13.90 -0.70
N LEU A 122 12.77 14.98 -0.06
CA LEU A 122 11.84 15.91 -0.70
C LEU A 122 12.48 16.63 -1.90
N LYS A 123 13.77 16.98 -1.81
CA LYS A 123 14.50 17.58 -2.94
C LYS A 123 14.58 16.61 -4.11
N HIS A 124 14.91 15.35 -3.85
CA HIS A 124 14.94 14.30 -4.88
C HIS A 124 13.55 14.13 -5.54
N ALA A 125 12.47 14.10 -4.75
CA ALA A 125 11.11 14.08 -5.28
C ALA A 125 10.82 15.26 -6.22
N ALA A 126 11.21 16.47 -5.81
CA ALA A 126 10.96 17.69 -6.56
C ALA A 126 11.79 17.73 -7.87
N ASP A 127 13.07 17.41 -7.81
CA ASP A 127 13.97 17.42 -8.97
C ASP A 127 13.57 16.35 -10.01
N ALA A 128 13.16 15.18 -9.54
CA ALA A 128 12.66 14.09 -10.39
C ALA A 128 11.20 14.28 -10.84
N LYS A 129 10.51 15.32 -10.37
CA LYS A 129 9.08 15.57 -10.65
C LYS A 129 8.20 14.37 -10.33
N ALA A 130 8.37 13.81 -9.14
CA ALA A 130 7.66 12.64 -8.66
C ALA A 130 6.13 12.79 -8.83
N GLY A 131 5.47 11.73 -9.32
CA GLY A 131 4.05 11.77 -9.64
C GLY A 131 3.13 12.04 -8.43
N ALA A 132 3.60 11.79 -7.21
CA ALA A 132 2.86 12.03 -5.97
C ALA A 132 3.02 13.44 -5.38
N LEU A 133 3.78 14.34 -6.00
CA LEU A 133 4.00 15.71 -5.49
C LEU A 133 2.70 16.50 -5.30
N TYR A 134 1.64 16.17 -6.03
CA TYR A 134 0.32 16.82 -5.86
C TYR A 134 -0.22 16.69 -4.42
N LEU A 135 0.23 15.71 -3.65
CA LEU A 135 -0.18 15.52 -2.26
C LEU A 135 0.37 16.61 -1.32
N VAL A 136 1.50 17.22 -1.67
CA VAL A 136 2.24 18.13 -0.77
C VAL A 136 2.64 19.46 -1.41
N GLN A 137 2.61 19.61 -2.73
CA GLN A 137 3.06 20.82 -3.42
C GLN A 137 2.33 22.09 -2.99
N ASP A 138 1.04 21.96 -2.66
CA ASP A 138 0.21 23.08 -2.18
C ASP A 138 0.18 23.19 -0.65
N SER A 139 0.78 22.25 0.06
CA SER A 139 0.91 22.25 1.51
C SER A 139 2.21 22.93 1.96
N ILE A 140 3.35 22.51 1.41
CA ILE A 140 4.67 23.00 1.82
C ILE A 140 4.93 24.38 1.21
N ALA A 141 5.32 25.34 2.04
CA ALA A 141 5.67 26.69 1.59
C ALA A 141 6.81 26.65 0.56
N GLY A 142 6.69 27.43 -0.51
CA GLY A 142 7.72 27.55 -1.57
C GLY A 142 7.85 26.34 -2.51
N LEU A 143 7.24 25.20 -2.22
CA LEU A 143 7.42 23.99 -3.05
C LEU A 143 6.80 24.15 -4.45
N SER A 144 5.62 24.74 -4.59
CA SER A 144 5.01 25.03 -5.90
C SER A 144 5.87 25.99 -6.74
N ASP A 145 6.50 26.98 -6.11
CA ASP A 145 7.36 27.94 -6.81
C ASP A 145 8.64 27.27 -7.30
N TYR A 146 9.18 26.33 -6.52
CA TYR A 146 10.31 25.51 -6.93
C TYR A 146 9.95 24.60 -8.13
N LEU A 147 8.83 23.90 -8.04
CA LEU A 147 8.36 23.00 -9.09
C LEU A 147 8.04 23.71 -10.40
N SER A 148 7.51 24.91 -10.34
CA SER A 148 7.23 25.74 -11.53
C SER A 148 8.47 26.39 -12.12
N GLY A 149 9.58 26.43 -11.39
CA GLY A 149 10.81 27.14 -11.77
C GLY A 149 10.77 28.65 -11.49
N ALA A 150 9.73 29.15 -10.82
CA ALA A 150 9.65 30.55 -10.35
C ALA A 150 10.74 30.83 -9.29
N ASN A 151 11.08 29.82 -8.50
CA ASN A 151 12.23 29.83 -7.60
C ASN A 151 13.08 28.59 -7.87
N LYS A 152 14.38 28.79 -8.08
CA LYS A 152 15.33 27.70 -8.38
C LYS A 152 16.14 27.26 -7.16
N ASP A 153 16.03 27.97 -6.04
CA ASP A 153 16.75 27.68 -4.82
C ASP A 153 15.87 26.87 -3.87
N PHE A 154 16.19 25.58 -3.70
CA PHE A 154 15.45 24.67 -2.83
C PHE A 154 15.51 25.10 -1.35
N SER A 155 16.49 25.90 -0.94
CA SER A 155 16.60 26.42 0.45
C SER A 155 15.40 27.30 0.84
N ASN A 156 14.64 27.82 -0.13
CA ASN A 156 13.41 28.57 0.07
C ASN A 156 12.15 27.68 0.23
N VAL A 157 12.29 26.38 0.06
CA VAL A 157 11.19 25.43 0.34
C VAL A 157 11.07 25.21 1.84
N GLY A 158 9.85 25.14 2.32
CA GLY A 158 9.51 25.00 3.74
C GLY A 158 9.85 23.64 4.34
N VAL A 159 11.05 23.12 4.08
CA VAL A 159 11.62 21.95 4.74
C VAL A 159 13.06 22.28 5.14
N LYS A 160 13.42 22.11 6.42
CA LYS A 160 14.75 22.48 6.92
C LYS A 160 15.23 21.51 7.99
N ALA A 161 16.48 21.06 7.86
CA ALA A 161 17.24 20.48 8.95
C ALA A 161 17.82 21.64 9.77
N ILE A 162 17.32 21.84 10.99
CA ILE A 162 17.84 22.85 11.91
C ILE A 162 19.17 22.40 12.50
N ASP A 163 19.24 21.11 12.82
CA ASP A 163 20.42 20.35 13.19
C ASP A 163 20.21 18.88 12.77
N ASP A 164 21.12 17.97 13.11
CA ASP A 164 21.05 16.56 12.72
C ASP A 164 19.79 15.85 13.25
N HIS A 165 19.19 16.35 14.34
CA HIS A 165 18.05 15.73 15.02
C HIS A 165 16.81 16.58 15.08
N THR A 166 16.78 17.74 14.39
CA THR A 166 15.64 18.66 14.37
C THR A 166 15.26 18.96 12.93
N LEU A 167 14.14 18.40 12.50
CA LEU A 167 13.54 18.65 11.18
C LEU A 167 12.33 19.58 11.33
N GLN A 168 12.21 20.55 10.44
CA GLN A 168 11.11 21.49 10.43
C GLN A 168 10.44 21.54 9.07
N TYR A 169 9.09 21.43 9.06
CA TYR A 169 8.25 21.75 7.90
C TYR A 169 7.49 23.04 8.15
N THR A 170 7.43 23.93 7.16
CA THR A 170 6.59 25.13 7.15
C THR A 170 5.53 24.99 6.06
N LEU A 171 4.26 25.09 6.45
CA LEU A 171 3.11 24.95 5.58
C LEU A 171 2.61 26.32 5.11
N LYS A 172 1.90 26.36 3.98
CA LYS A 172 1.22 27.55 3.44
C LYS A 172 -0.03 27.93 4.25
N LYS A 173 -0.69 26.93 4.83
CA LYS A 173 -1.91 27.05 5.64
C LYS A 173 -1.93 25.95 6.71
N PRO A 174 -2.68 26.14 7.81
CA PRO A 174 -2.82 25.08 8.81
C PRO A 174 -3.46 23.82 8.21
N GLU A 175 -2.82 22.67 8.42
CA GLU A 175 -3.32 21.35 8.03
C GLU A 175 -3.24 20.40 9.22
N PRO A 176 -4.30 20.29 10.07
CA PRO A 176 -4.28 19.44 11.27
C PRO A 176 -3.97 17.96 10.97
N TYR A 177 -4.19 17.54 9.72
CA TYR A 177 -3.90 16.20 9.20
C TYR A 177 -2.50 16.07 8.59
N TRP A 178 -1.62 17.07 8.71
CA TRP A 178 -0.28 17.06 8.08
C TRP A 178 0.53 15.81 8.43
N ASN A 179 0.49 15.36 9.70
CA ASN A 179 1.22 14.18 10.13
C ASN A 179 0.83 12.92 9.34
N SER A 180 -0.40 12.79 8.87
CA SER A 180 -0.79 11.67 8.02
C SER A 180 -0.06 11.65 6.68
N LYS A 181 0.36 12.80 6.17
CA LYS A 181 1.13 12.89 4.93
C LYS A 181 2.57 12.39 5.10
N THR A 182 3.13 12.48 6.32
CA THR A 182 4.50 12.04 6.58
C THR A 182 4.69 10.53 6.55
N THR A 183 3.60 9.76 6.45
CA THR A 183 3.63 8.30 6.22
C THR A 183 3.76 7.92 4.74
N TYR A 184 3.72 8.88 3.82
CA TYR A 184 3.94 8.61 2.40
C TYR A 184 5.43 8.56 2.07
N GLY A 185 5.84 7.57 1.26
CA GLY A 185 7.22 7.41 0.80
C GLY A 185 7.84 8.68 0.20
N LEU A 186 7.02 9.53 -0.43
CA LEU A 186 7.40 10.84 -0.95
C LEU A 186 8.12 11.75 0.09
N LEU A 187 7.82 11.58 1.38
CA LEU A 187 8.39 12.36 2.48
C LEU A 187 9.37 11.53 3.33
N PHE A 188 9.78 10.36 2.87
CA PHE A 188 10.75 9.52 3.57
C PHE A 188 12.17 10.05 3.41
N PRO A 189 13.08 9.68 4.31
CA PRO A 189 14.46 10.11 4.25
C PRO A 189 15.24 9.44 3.11
N VAL A 190 16.25 10.10 2.57
CA VAL A 190 17.24 9.56 1.61
C VAL A 190 18.60 10.08 1.98
N ASN A 191 19.60 9.21 2.10
CA ASN A 191 20.95 9.61 2.34
C ASN A 191 21.56 10.30 1.10
N GLU A 192 22.04 11.53 1.26
CA GLU A 192 22.50 12.36 0.14
C GLU A 192 23.71 11.76 -0.58
N ASP A 193 24.71 11.27 0.16
CA ASP A 193 25.93 10.72 -0.42
C ASP A 193 25.65 9.42 -1.16
N PHE A 194 24.79 8.57 -0.61
CA PHE A 194 24.35 7.35 -1.28
C PHE A 194 23.58 7.65 -2.57
N LEU A 195 22.64 8.60 -2.54
CA LEU A 195 21.89 9.04 -3.72
C LEU A 195 22.83 9.55 -4.82
N LYS A 196 23.80 10.40 -4.47
CA LYS A 196 24.81 10.91 -5.41
C LYS A 196 25.68 9.80 -5.98
N ASN A 197 26.13 8.87 -5.14
CA ASN A 197 27.00 7.77 -5.55
C ASN A 197 26.28 6.79 -6.50
N LYS A 198 25.02 6.49 -6.24
CA LYS A 198 24.19 5.62 -7.10
C LYS A 198 23.74 6.34 -8.38
N GLY A 199 23.52 7.64 -8.32
CA GLY A 199 23.06 8.43 -9.47
C GLY A 199 21.83 7.80 -10.14
N LYS A 200 21.92 7.49 -11.43
CA LYS A 200 20.82 6.88 -12.20
C LYS A 200 20.46 5.44 -11.79
N ASP A 201 21.31 4.77 -11.03
CA ASP A 201 21.07 3.41 -10.55
C ASP A 201 20.38 3.39 -9.18
N PHE A 202 20.10 4.56 -8.57
CA PHE A 202 19.31 4.66 -7.36
C PHE A 202 17.88 4.11 -7.61
N GLY A 203 17.44 3.18 -6.77
CA GLY A 203 16.12 2.59 -6.89
C GLY A 203 15.94 1.62 -8.06
N LYS A 204 17.00 1.05 -8.62
CA LYS A 204 16.90 0.04 -9.69
C LYS A 204 16.10 -1.17 -9.22
N SER A 205 15.04 -1.53 -9.96
CA SER A 205 13.94 -2.39 -9.51
C SER A 205 14.34 -3.81 -9.06
N THR A 206 15.41 -4.37 -9.58
CA THR A 206 15.84 -5.75 -9.28
C THR A 206 17.13 -5.81 -8.47
N ASP A 207 17.62 -4.68 -7.99
CA ASP A 207 18.88 -4.56 -7.28
C ASP A 207 18.66 -4.09 -5.83
N PRO A 208 18.64 -5.00 -4.85
CA PRO A 208 18.50 -4.64 -3.43
C PRO A 208 19.58 -3.66 -2.94
N THR A 209 20.75 -3.61 -3.60
CA THR A 209 21.84 -2.68 -3.23
C THR A 209 21.62 -1.27 -3.77
N SER A 210 20.55 -1.02 -4.53
CA SER A 210 20.26 0.27 -5.15
C SER A 210 19.63 1.30 -4.21
N ILE A 211 19.22 0.88 -3.02
CA ILE A 211 18.71 1.73 -1.93
C ILE A 211 19.40 1.39 -0.61
N LEU A 212 19.24 2.25 0.39
CA LEU A 212 19.57 1.95 1.78
C LEU A 212 18.29 1.66 2.58
N TYR A 213 18.49 1.04 3.72
CA TYR A 213 17.43 0.58 4.62
C TYR A 213 17.63 1.17 6.01
N ASN A 214 16.54 1.62 6.63
CA ASN A 214 16.53 2.05 8.04
C ASN A 214 15.36 1.42 8.81
N GLY A 215 14.60 0.55 8.16
CA GLY A 215 13.43 -0.14 8.69
C GLY A 215 13.73 -1.53 9.26
N PRO A 216 12.67 -2.24 9.69
CA PRO A 216 12.76 -3.54 10.38
C PRO A 216 13.26 -4.70 9.51
N PHE A 217 13.20 -4.58 8.19
CA PHE A 217 13.64 -5.63 7.26
C PHE A 217 14.55 -5.08 6.15
N LEU A 218 15.41 -5.96 5.66
CA LEU A 218 16.31 -5.70 4.54
C LEU A 218 15.84 -6.51 3.33
N LEU A 219 15.70 -5.89 2.17
CA LEU A 219 15.38 -6.61 0.94
C LEU A 219 16.58 -7.48 0.56
N LYS A 220 16.41 -8.79 0.62
CA LYS A 220 17.45 -9.78 0.32
C LYS A 220 17.50 -10.13 -1.15
N SER A 221 16.33 -10.37 -1.75
CA SER A 221 16.24 -10.71 -3.16
C SER A 221 14.90 -10.30 -3.75
N LEU A 222 14.91 -10.01 -5.05
CA LEU A 222 13.74 -9.79 -5.86
C LEU A 222 13.92 -10.51 -7.19
N THR A 223 13.16 -11.60 -7.37
CA THR A 223 13.13 -12.37 -8.61
C THR A 223 11.80 -12.13 -9.30
N ALA A 224 11.85 -11.49 -10.46
CA ALA A 224 10.65 -11.07 -11.19
C ALA A 224 9.71 -12.25 -11.43
N LYS A 225 8.41 -12.03 -11.20
CA LYS A 225 7.33 -13.03 -11.30
C LYS A 225 7.60 -14.33 -10.54
N SER A 226 8.33 -14.26 -9.44
CA SER A 226 8.67 -15.41 -8.60
C SER A 226 8.56 -15.06 -7.11
N SER A 227 9.50 -14.29 -6.56
CA SER A 227 9.49 -13.97 -5.14
C SER A 227 10.18 -12.64 -4.81
N ILE A 228 9.74 -12.04 -3.70
CA ILE A 228 10.40 -10.95 -3.00
C ILE A 228 10.70 -11.47 -1.60
N GLU A 229 11.96 -11.43 -1.18
CA GLU A 229 12.39 -11.96 0.11
C GLU A 229 13.08 -10.86 0.91
N LEU A 230 12.59 -10.66 2.14
CA LEU A 230 13.19 -9.73 3.10
C LEU A 230 13.65 -10.52 4.32
N THR A 231 14.77 -10.11 4.90
CA THR A 231 15.31 -10.66 6.15
C THR A 231 15.24 -9.60 7.24
N LYS A 232 15.07 -10.02 8.47
CA LYS A 232 15.08 -9.14 9.63
C LYS A 232 16.36 -8.30 9.68
N ASN A 233 16.21 -7.03 9.98
CA ASN A 233 17.33 -6.15 10.31
C ASN A 233 17.66 -6.31 11.79
N GLU A 234 18.70 -7.08 12.10
CA GLU A 234 19.13 -7.34 13.48
C GLU A 234 19.65 -6.09 14.21
N ASN A 235 19.91 -5.03 13.47
CA ASN A 235 20.38 -3.76 13.99
C ASN A 235 19.30 -2.68 14.04
N TYR A 236 18.04 -3.04 13.71
CA TYR A 236 16.93 -2.10 13.74
C TYR A 236 16.74 -1.52 15.15
N TRP A 237 16.47 -0.23 15.26
CA TRP A 237 16.37 0.49 16.52
C TRP A 237 15.25 -0.06 17.44
N ASP A 238 14.15 -0.54 16.84
CA ASP A 238 13.00 -1.13 17.56
C ASP A 238 12.87 -2.64 17.33
N LYS A 239 13.98 -3.35 17.17
CA LYS A 239 14.02 -4.79 16.88
C LYS A 239 13.26 -5.68 17.85
N LYS A 240 13.01 -5.20 19.10
CA LYS A 240 12.22 -5.94 20.10
C LYS A 240 10.75 -6.12 19.69
N ASN A 241 10.23 -5.26 18.80
CA ASN A 241 8.88 -5.30 18.28
C ASN A 241 8.80 -6.00 16.90
N VAL A 242 9.92 -6.53 16.40
CA VAL A 242 9.97 -7.29 15.14
C VAL A 242 9.90 -8.78 15.46
N HIS A 243 8.77 -9.41 15.13
CA HIS A 243 8.46 -10.79 15.55
C HIS A 243 8.70 -11.85 14.47
N PHE A 244 8.96 -11.45 13.23
CA PHE A 244 9.33 -12.34 12.13
C PHE A 244 10.82 -12.22 11.82
N ASP A 245 11.43 -13.34 11.41
CA ASP A 245 12.82 -13.34 10.97
C ASP A 245 12.95 -13.10 9.46
N ALA A 246 11.88 -13.35 8.73
CA ALA A 246 11.80 -13.13 7.27
C ALA A 246 10.37 -12.82 6.82
N ILE A 247 10.28 -12.13 5.67
CA ILE A 247 9.06 -11.97 4.89
C ILE A 247 9.32 -12.57 3.52
N LYS A 248 8.43 -13.45 3.07
CA LYS A 248 8.47 -14.03 1.73
C LYS A 248 7.18 -13.76 1.00
N LEU A 249 7.27 -12.96 -0.07
CA LEU A 249 6.14 -12.70 -0.95
C LEU A 249 6.29 -13.56 -2.21
N SER A 250 5.29 -14.38 -2.49
CA SER A 250 5.25 -15.24 -3.68
C SER A 250 4.42 -14.60 -4.77
N TYR A 251 4.88 -14.68 -6.02
CA TYR A 251 4.13 -14.12 -7.14
C TYR A 251 2.80 -14.86 -7.36
N TYR A 252 1.73 -14.10 -7.53
CA TYR A 252 0.40 -14.62 -7.80
C TYR A 252 -0.28 -13.78 -8.88
N ASP A 253 -0.51 -14.35 -10.06
CA ASP A 253 -1.06 -13.65 -11.22
C ASP A 253 -2.59 -13.52 -11.22
N GLY A 254 -3.26 -14.12 -10.24
CA GLY A 254 -4.72 -14.11 -10.11
C GLY A 254 -5.47 -15.14 -10.97
N SER A 255 -4.77 -15.96 -11.76
CA SER A 255 -5.40 -16.91 -12.67
C SER A 255 -6.08 -18.09 -11.95
N ASP A 256 -5.52 -18.54 -10.83
CA ASP A 256 -6.03 -19.64 -10.00
C ASP A 256 -6.46 -19.13 -8.63
N GLN A 257 -7.76 -18.89 -8.44
CA GLN A 257 -8.33 -18.36 -7.19
C GLN A 257 -8.15 -19.31 -5.99
N GLU A 258 -7.93 -20.61 -6.24
CA GLU A 258 -7.74 -21.61 -5.19
C GLU A 258 -6.27 -21.77 -4.77
N ALA A 259 -5.32 -21.21 -5.53
CA ALA A 259 -3.89 -21.38 -5.26
C ALA A 259 -3.47 -20.82 -3.89
N GLN A 260 -4.07 -19.71 -3.46
CA GLN A 260 -3.74 -19.12 -2.16
C GLN A 260 -4.19 -20.02 -1.00
N GLU A 261 -5.38 -20.61 -1.07
CA GLU A 261 -5.86 -21.56 -0.05
C GLU A 261 -4.96 -22.78 0.04
N ARG A 262 -4.58 -23.37 -1.11
CA ARG A 262 -3.67 -24.51 -1.13
C ARG A 262 -2.33 -24.16 -0.50
N SER A 263 -1.74 -23.03 -0.86
CA SER A 263 -0.47 -22.57 -0.29
C SER A 263 -0.56 -22.25 1.21
N PHE A 264 -1.70 -21.79 1.68
CA PHE A 264 -1.98 -21.62 3.11
C PHE A 264 -2.10 -22.97 3.82
N SER A 265 -2.83 -23.93 3.25
CA SER A 265 -2.94 -25.29 3.77
C SER A 265 -1.58 -25.98 3.90
N ASP A 266 -0.68 -25.74 2.94
CA ASP A 266 0.68 -26.31 2.92
C ASP A 266 1.66 -25.55 3.83
N GLY A 267 1.21 -24.45 4.47
CA GLY A 267 2.03 -23.64 5.36
C GLY A 267 3.01 -22.68 4.65
N ALA A 268 2.89 -22.51 3.34
CA ALA A 268 3.72 -21.59 2.56
C ALA A 268 3.25 -20.13 2.71
N LEU A 269 1.97 -19.90 3.01
CA LEU A 269 1.39 -18.59 3.29
C LEU A 269 0.91 -18.53 4.74
N SER A 270 1.14 -17.40 5.39
CA SER A 270 0.64 -17.10 6.74
C SER A 270 -0.81 -16.61 6.73
N ILE A 271 -1.25 -16.07 5.60
CA ILE A 271 -2.60 -15.59 5.35
C ILE A 271 -2.94 -15.80 3.88
N ALA A 272 -4.20 -16.10 3.58
CA ALA A 272 -4.69 -16.26 2.21
C ALA A 272 -5.99 -15.50 2.01
N ARG A 273 -6.17 -14.93 0.83
CA ARG A 273 -7.46 -14.37 0.45
C ARG A 273 -8.39 -15.50 0.01
N VAL A 274 -9.59 -15.52 0.58
CA VAL A 274 -10.67 -16.41 0.17
C VAL A 274 -11.56 -15.68 -0.84
N PHE A 275 -11.89 -16.36 -1.93
CA PHE A 275 -12.71 -15.79 -2.99
C PHE A 275 -14.10 -16.45 -2.97
N PRO A 276 -15.17 -15.71 -2.62
CA PRO A 276 -16.54 -16.29 -2.54
C PRO A 276 -17.05 -16.88 -3.85
N MET A 277 -16.46 -16.48 -4.99
CA MET A 277 -16.81 -17.01 -6.30
C MET A 277 -16.03 -18.27 -6.72
N SER A 278 -15.03 -18.66 -5.93
CA SER A 278 -14.27 -19.89 -6.24
C SER A 278 -15.11 -21.14 -6.03
N SER A 279 -14.84 -22.17 -6.83
CA SER A 279 -15.59 -23.44 -6.77
C SER A 279 -15.45 -24.17 -5.43
N ASN A 280 -14.34 -23.94 -4.71
CA ASN A 280 -14.05 -24.55 -3.42
C ASN A 280 -14.53 -23.73 -2.21
N TYR A 281 -15.16 -22.54 -2.41
CA TYR A 281 -15.52 -21.62 -1.33
C TYR A 281 -16.25 -22.30 -0.16
N ALA A 282 -17.32 -23.05 -0.44
CA ALA A 282 -18.11 -23.72 0.61
C ALA A 282 -17.27 -24.74 1.41
N SER A 283 -16.29 -25.39 0.78
CA SER A 283 -15.38 -26.30 1.44
C SER A 283 -14.38 -25.56 2.33
N VAL A 284 -13.83 -24.45 1.84
CA VAL A 284 -12.89 -23.59 2.55
C VAL A 284 -13.58 -22.95 3.77
N GLU A 285 -14.78 -22.42 3.56
CA GLU A 285 -15.58 -21.82 4.65
C GLU A 285 -15.86 -22.83 5.76
N LYS A 286 -16.27 -24.05 5.40
CA LYS A 286 -16.49 -25.12 6.37
C LYS A 286 -15.20 -25.53 7.11
N LYS A 287 -14.08 -25.62 6.40
CA LYS A 287 -12.77 -26.06 6.94
C LYS A 287 -12.17 -25.02 7.90
N TYR A 288 -12.29 -23.74 7.56
CA TYR A 288 -11.62 -22.66 8.24
C TYR A 288 -12.57 -21.65 8.92
N LYS A 289 -13.78 -22.07 9.25
CA LYS A 289 -14.87 -21.23 9.79
C LYS A 289 -14.40 -20.22 10.84
N ASP A 290 -13.56 -20.67 11.78
CA ASP A 290 -13.09 -19.85 12.90
C ASP A 290 -11.87 -18.98 12.55
N ASN A 291 -11.34 -19.10 11.34
CA ASN A 291 -10.16 -18.39 10.84
C ASN A 291 -10.49 -17.47 9.65
N ILE A 292 -11.73 -17.44 9.19
CA ILE A 292 -12.19 -16.52 8.16
C ILE A 292 -12.73 -15.25 8.82
N TYR A 293 -12.23 -14.12 8.40
CA TYR A 293 -12.68 -12.82 8.88
C TYR A 293 -12.67 -11.79 7.74
N TYR A 294 -13.52 -10.79 7.88
CA TYR A 294 -13.54 -9.64 6.98
C TYR A 294 -12.61 -8.57 7.54
N THR A 295 -11.79 -7.99 6.67
CA THR A 295 -11.00 -6.83 7.04
C THR A 295 -11.91 -5.61 7.22
N ALA A 296 -11.48 -4.65 8.03
CA ALA A 296 -12.15 -3.36 8.10
C ALA A 296 -12.24 -2.71 6.70
N PRO A 297 -13.31 -1.96 6.41
CA PRO A 297 -13.42 -1.22 5.17
C PRO A 297 -12.21 -0.30 4.97
N GLY A 298 -11.61 -0.33 3.79
CA GLY A 298 -10.51 0.56 3.47
C GLY A 298 -10.94 2.02 3.37
N ALA A 299 -9.97 2.93 3.45
CA ALA A 299 -10.21 4.38 3.27
C ALA A 299 -10.52 4.78 1.81
N SER A 300 -10.76 3.82 0.93
CA SER A 300 -11.06 4.03 -0.49
C SER A 300 -12.53 3.79 -0.79
N THR A 301 -13.07 4.53 -1.73
CA THR A 301 -14.42 4.33 -2.26
C THR A 301 -14.33 3.95 -3.73
N ALA A 302 -14.90 2.80 -4.10
CA ALA A 302 -15.09 2.42 -5.50
C ALA A 302 -16.36 3.07 -6.05
N ALA A 303 -16.24 3.76 -7.17
CA ALA A 303 -17.36 4.42 -7.81
C ALA A 303 -17.32 4.24 -9.32
N ILE A 304 -18.50 4.23 -9.95
CA ILE A 304 -18.62 4.28 -11.41
C ILE A 304 -18.71 5.75 -11.83
N GLY A 305 -17.63 6.24 -12.45
CA GLY A 305 -17.58 7.60 -12.97
C GLY A 305 -18.25 7.68 -14.34
N VAL A 306 -19.11 8.68 -14.54
CA VAL A 306 -19.71 9.00 -15.83
C VAL A 306 -18.95 10.15 -16.49
N ASN A 307 -18.34 9.90 -17.65
CA ASN A 307 -17.66 10.94 -18.40
C ASN A 307 -18.68 11.81 -19.17
N ILE A 308 -19.06 12.93 -18.57
CA ILE A 308 -20.04 13.88 -19.12
C ILE A 308 -19.44 14.88 -20.10
N ASP A 309 -18.13 14.98 -20.20
CA ASP A 309 -17.41 15.87 -21.13
C ASP A 309 -16.30 15.13 -21.90
N ARG A 310 -16.71 14.09 -22.60
CA ARG A 310 -15.80 13.24 -23.38
C ARG A 310 -15.15 14.02 -24.53
N GLN A 311 -13.82 14.06 -24.54
CA GLN A 311 -13.04 14.75 -25.58
C GLN A 311 -12.60 13.81 -26.73
N SER A 312 -12.56 12.49 -26.50
CA SER A 312 -12.16 11.51 -27.52
C SER A 312 -13.14 10.35 -27.59
N TYR A 313 -13.51 10.01 -28.82
CA TYR A 313 -14.40 8.88 -29.12
C TYR A 313 -13.68 7.71 -29.80
N LYS A 314 -12.33 7.70 -29.77
CA LYS A 314 -11.51 6.68 -30.47
C LYS A 314 -11.94 5.25 -30.13
N PHE A 315 -12.24 4.96 -28.85
CA PHE A 315 -12.65 3.64 -28.37
C PHE A 315 -14.15 3.51 -28.13
N SER A 316 -14.97 4.44 -28.64
CA SER A 316 -16.41 4.39 -28.50
C SER A 316 -17.07 3.74 -29.74
N ALA A 317 -18.18 3.01 -29.50
CA ALA A 317 -19.04 2.54 -30.55
C ALA A 317 -19.80 3.68 -31.27
N LYS A 318 -19.87 4.87 -30.64
CA LYS A 318 -20.56 6.05 -31.20
C LYS A 318 -19.72 6.69 -32.28
N LYS A 319 -20.14 6.56 -33.57
CA LYS A 319 -19.34 6.98 -34.72
C LYS A 319 -19.85 8.31 -35.32
N THR A 320 -21.16 8.51 -35.39
CA THR A 320 -21.75 9.71 -35.95
C THR A 320 -21.84 10.85 -34.94
N ASP A 321 -21.88 12.10 -35.42
CA ASP A 321 -22.01 13.27 -34.56
C ASP A 321 -23.39 13.32 -33.86
N ALA A 322 -24.42 12.81 -34.52
CA ALA A 322 -25.76 12.67 -33.94
C ALA A 322 -25.73 11.73 -32.73
N GLU A 323 -25.07 10.54 -32.81
CA GLU A 323 -24.93 9.60 -31.70
C GLU A 323 -24.09 10.20 -30.56
N LYS A 324 -23.00 10.90 -30.86
CA LYS A 324 -22.14 11.57 -29.87
C LYS A 324 -22.93 12.65 -29.12
N THR A 325 -23.63 13.51 -29.85
CA THR A 325 -24.46 14.58 -29.26
C THR A 325 -25.60 14.04 -28.42
N SER A 326 -26.31 13.04 -28.91
CA SER A 326 -27.41 12.39 -28.18
C SER A 326 -26.92 11.73 -26.90
N THR A 327 -25.78 11.04 -26.98
CA THR A 327 -25.14 10.41 -25.77
C THR A 327 -24.74 11.48 -24.75
N LYS A 328 -24.09 12.56 -25.16
CA LYS A 328 -23.72 13.68 -24.29
C LYS A 328 -24.94 14.28 -23.61
N LYS A 329 -26.03 14.53 -24.39
CA LYS A 329 -27.29 15.07 -23.84
C LYS A 329 -27.90 14.14 -22.77
N ALA A 330 -27.93 12.83 -23.04
CA ALA A 330 -28.43 11.85 -22.06
C ALA A 330 -27.57 11.85 -20.79
N LEU A 331 -26.23 11.81 -20.91
CA LEU A 331 -25.34 11.80 -19.75
C LEU A 331 -25.34 13.11 -18.95
N LEU A 332 -25.69 14.24 -19.55
CA LEU A 332 -25.89 15.52 -18.85
C LEU A 332 -27.24 15.58 -18.13
N ASN A 333 -28.22 14.77 -18.50
CA ASN A 333 -29.50 14.72 -17.82
C ASN A 333 -29.35 14.03 -16.44
N LYS A 334 -29.75 14.73 -15.38
CA LYS A 334 -29.66 14.23 -14.00
C LYS A 334 -30.53 12.98 -13.82
N ASP A 335 -31.77 12.99 -14.29
CA ASP A 335 -32.73 11.89 -14.08
C ASP A 335 -32.26 10.63 -14.80
N PHE A 336 -31.65 10.78 -15.99
CA PHE A 336 -31.03 9.65 -16.69
C PHE A 336 -29.89 9.02 -15.88
N ARG A 337 -29.01 9.83 -15.29
CA ARG A 337 -27.96 9.30 -14.43
C ARG A 337 -28.52 8.63 -13.15
N GLN A 338 -29.54 9.23 -12.56
CA GLN A 338 -30.23 8.64 -11.41
C GLN A 338 -30.91 7.32 -11.75
N SER A 339 -31.56 7.22 -12.91
CA SER A 339 -32.18 5.97 -13.35
C SER A 339 -31.18 4.81 -13.48
N ILE A 340 -29.96 5.10 -13.99
CA ILE A 340 -28.87 4.11 -14.01
C ILE A 340 -28.49 3.70 -12.58
N ASN A 341 -28.36 4.68 -11.68
CA ASN A 341 -27.99 4.45 -10.30
C ASN A 341 -28.99 3.55 -9.57
N PHE A 342 -30.28 3.77 -9.78
CA PHE A 342 -31.35 2.96 -9.18
C PHE A 342 -31.54 1.58 -9.83
N ALA A 343 -31.11 1.42 -11.09
CA ALA A 343 -31.22 0.13 -11.80
C ALA A 343 -30.12 -0.88 -11.40
N ILE A 344 -29.09 -0.45 -10.68
CA ILE A 344 -27.97 -1.33 -10.29
C ILE A 344 -28.30 -1.99 -8.94
N ASP A 345 -28.43 -3.31 -8.93
CA ASP A 345 -28.45 -4.09 -7.70
C ASP A 345 -27.02 -4.19 -7.12
N ARG A 346 -26.71 -3.28 -6.20
CA ARG A 346 -25.40 -3.19 -5.57
C ARG A 346 -25.12 -4.37 -4.65
N THR A 347 -26.15 -4.89 -3.98
CA THR A 347 -26.04 -6.06 -3.09
C THR A 347 -25.65 -7.29 -3.89
N ALA A 348 -26.32 -7.55 -5.01
CA ALA A 348 -25.98 -8.66 -5.89
C ALA A 348 -24.56 -8.51 -6.45
N TYR A 349 -24.18 -7.30 -6.87
CA TYR A 349 -22.82 -7.02 -7.37
C TYR A 349 -21.75 -7.26 -6.29
N GLN A 350 -21.93 -6.69 -5.11
CA GLN A 350 -20.97 -6.83 -4.02
C GLN A 350 -20.88 -8.27 -3.48
N SER A 351 -21.99 -8.98 -3.46
CA SER A 351 -22.00 -10.38 -3.02
C SER A 351 -21.15 -11.29 -3.90
N GLN A 352 -20.98 -10.94 -5.18
CA GLN A 352 -20.08 -11.66 -6.06
C GLN A 352 -18.61 -11.48 -5.68
N MET A 353 -18.26 -10.30 -5.17
CA MET A 353 -16.88 -9.97 -4.81
C MET A 353 -16.49 -10.37 -3.39
N ASN A 354 -17.40 -10.17 -2.44
CA ASN A 354 -17.11 -10.23 -1.02
C ASN A 354 -17.94 -11.28 -0.26
N GLY A 355 -18.74 -12.08 -0.97
CA GLY A 355 -19.74 -12.94 -0.35
C GLY A 355 -20.94 -12.14 0.20
N LYS A 356 -21.93 -12.86 0.65
CA LYS A 356 -23.21 -12.24 1.11
C LYS A 356 -23.00 -11.35 2.34
N ASP A 357 -22.26 -11.85 3.33
CA ASP A 357 -21.99 -11.12 4.57
C ASP A 357 -21.02 -9.95 4.36
N GLY A 358 -19.98 -10.15 3.54
CA GLY A 358 -19.04 -9.10 3.19
C GLY A 358 -19.67 -7.97 2.35
N ALA A 359 -20.71 -8.27 1.57
CA ALA A 359 -21.42 -7.25 0.82
C ALA A 359 -22.10 -6.23 1.75
N ALA A 360 -22.74 -6.70 2.82
CA ALA A 360 -23.36 -5.82 3.81
C ALA A 360 -22.36 -4.88 4.50
N LEU A 361 -21.14 -5.35 4.72
CA LEU A 361 -20.07 -4.53 5.32
C LEU A 361 -19.46 -3.51 4.34
N ALA A 362 -19.50 -3.80 3.04
CA ALA A 362 -18.84 -2.98 2.02
C ALA A 362 -19.73 -1.88 1.43
N LEU A 363 -21.05 -2.05 1.49
CA LEU A 363 -22.01 -1.11 0.91
C LEU A 363 -22.24 0.09 1.83
N ARG A 364 -22.24 1.28 1.24
CA ARG A 364 -22.49 2.54 1.94
C ARG A 364 -22.91 3.63 0.97
N ASN A 365 -23.69 4.60 1.44
CA ASN A 365 -24.11 5.79 0.70
C ASN A 365 -23.15 6.97 0.83
N LEU A 366 -21.93 6.72 1.19
CA LEU A 366 -20.95 7.74 1.44
C LEU A 366 -19.85 7.68 0.40
N PHE A 367 -19.42 8.85 -0.07
CA PHE A 367 -18.21 8.96 -0.85
C PHE A 367 -16.97 8.82 0.05
N VAL A 368 -17.03 9.38 1.26
CA VAL A 368 -15.99 9.26 2.29
C VAL A 368 -16.35 8.09 3.20
N PRO A 369 -15.42 7.20 3.57
CA PRO A 369 -15.67 6.13 4.54
C PRO A 369 -16.26 6.65 5.85
N SER A 370 -17.19 5.85 6.42
CA SER A 370 -18.01 6.24 7.56
C SER A 370 -17.19 6.74 8.76
N ASP A 371 -16.12 6.05 9.07
CA ASP A 371 -15.23 6.25 10.22
C ASP A 371 -13.96 7.06 9.91
N PHE A 372 -13.85 7.61 8.68
CA PHE A 372 -12.69 8.36 8.24
C PHE A 372 -12.50 9.69 9.03
N VAL A 373 -13.60 10.28 9.46
CA VAL A 373 -13.62 11.49 10.27
C VAL A 373 -14.77 11.41 11.27
N SER A 374 -14.58 11.99 12.45
CA SER A 374 -15.61 12.06 13.49
C SER A 374 -15.81 13.50 13.99
N ALA A 375 -17.00 13.77 14.55
CA ALA A 375 -17.33 15.00 15.24
C ALA A 375 -17.93 14.66 16.62
N GLY A 376 -17.16 14.86 17.67
CA GLY A 376 -17.47 14.33 18.99
C GLY A 376 -17.51 12.79 18.96
N ASP A 377 -18.55 12.23 19.51
CA ASP A 377 -18.74 10.76 19.61
C ASP A 377 -19.38 10.14 18.34
N LYS A 378 -19.69 10.95 17.31
CA LYS A 378 -20.33 10.47 16.07
C LYS A 378 -19.33 10.42 14.94
N THR A 379 -19.35 9.32 14.19
CA THR A 379 -18.65 9.20 12.92
C THR A 379 -19.34 10.04 11.83
N PHE A 380 -18.64 10.30 10.73
CA PHE A 380 -19.25 10.96 9.57
C PHE A 380 -20.43 10.16 9.02
N GLY A 381 -20.34 8.82 9.04
CA GLY A 381 -21.45 7.93 8.67
C GLY A 381 -22.68 8.13 9.52
N ASP A 382 -22.51 8.23 10.84
CA ASP A 382 -23.64 8.51 11.76
C ASP A 382 -24.31 9.84 11.44
N LEU A 383 -23.50 10.90 11.19
CA LEU A 383 -24.05 12.22 10.85
C LEU A 383 -24.80 12.22 9.53
N VAL A 384 -24.33 11.46 8.54
CA VAL A 384 -25.05 11.30 7.25
C VAL A 384 -26.33 10.51 7.45
N THR A 385 -26.30 9.41 8.19
CA THR A 385 -27.49 8.62 8.52
C THR A 385 -28.54 9.46 9.24
N ASP A 386 -28.14 10.23 10.26
CA ASP A 386 -29.02 11.17 10.95
C ASP A 386 -29.64 12.20 9.99
N LYS A 387 -28.84 12.72 9.06
CA LYS A 387 -29.34 13.67 8.06
C LYS A 387 -30.31 13.00 7.09
N MET A 388 -30.00 11.81 6.61
CA MET A 388 -30.86 11.07 5.68
C MET A 388 -32.22 10.74 6.32
N SER A 389 -32.25 10.41 7.60
CA SER A 389 -33.49 10.17 8.35
C SER A 389 -34.46 11.36 8.43
N THR A 390 -33.96 12.56 8.10
CA THR A 390 -34.78 13.78 8.03
C THR A 390 -35.44 14.02 6.67
N TYR A 391 -35.13 13.19 5.65
CA TYR A 391 -35.74 13.33 4.34
C TYR A 391 -37.19 12.83 4.35
N GLY A 392 -38.05 13.52 3.58
CA GLY A 392 -39.48 13.28 3.56
C GLY A 392 -39.94 12.20 2.58
N ASP A 393 -41.23 12.19 2.31
CA ASP A 393 -41.91 11.18 1.47
C ASP A 393 -41.40 11.14 0.02
N GLU A 394 -40.77 12.17 -0.46
CA GLU A 394 -40.10 12.19 -1.79
C GLU A 394 -39.05 11.10 -1.97
N TRP A 395 -38.57 10.56 -0.86
CA TRP A 395 -37.61 9.47 -0.80
C TRP A 395 -38.27 8.14 -0.36
N SER A 396 -39.62 8.06 -0.43
CA SER A 396 -40.34 6.84 -0.11
C SER A 396 -39.86 5.68 -1.01
N GLY A 397 -39.57 4.54 -0.42
CA GLY A 397 -38.96 3.40 -1.13
C GLY A 397 -37.45 3.33 -1.00
N VAL A 398 -36.80 4.35 -0.43
CA VAL A 398 -35.39 4.32 -0.04
C VAL A 398 -35.31 3.84 1.41
N ASN A 399 -34.60 2.75 1.66
CA ASN A 399 -34.44 2.24 3.01
C ASN A 399 -33.26 2.94 3.70
N PHE A 400 -33.56 3.86 4.62
CA PHE A 400 -32.55 4.54 5.42
C PHE A 400 -32.38 3.92 6.81
N ALA A 401 -33.21 2.94 7.19
CA ALA A 401 -33.44 2.60 8.60
C ALA A 401 -32.69 1.36 9.09
N ASP A 402 -32.04 0.59 8.24
CA ASP A 402 -31.50 -0.71 8.62
C ASP A 402 -30.01 -0.69 9.00
N GLY A 403 -29.43 0.48 9.23
CA GLY A 403 -28.03 0.62 9.60
C GLY A 403 -27.05 0.22 8.49
N GLN A 404 -27.54 -0.14 7.34
CA GLN A 404 -26.77 -0.34 6.13
C GLN A 404 -26.73 1.00 5.41
N ASP A 405 -25.62 1.67 5.44
CA ASP A 405 -25.37 2.97 4.81
C ASP A 405 -26.14 3.19 3.50
N GLY A 406 -27.47 3.25 3.60
CA GLY A 406 -28.41 3.60 2.55
C GLY A 406 -28.20 2.86 1.25
N LEU A 407 -28.63 1.66 1.21
CA LEU A 407 -28.95 1.01 -0.05
C LEU A 407 -30.15 1.73 -0.67
N TYR A 408 -29.91 2.49 -1.73
CA TYR A 408 -30.98 3.01 -2.56
C TYR A 408 -31.63 1.87 -3.31
#